data_c6e7d61ca5c19c37635d756ca82ef664
#
_entry.id   c6e7d61ca5c19c37635d756ca82ef664
#
_cell.length_a   1.000
_cell.length_b   1.000
_cell.length_c   1.000
_cell.angle_alpha   90.00
_cell.angle_beta   90.00
_cell.angle_gamma   90.00
#
_symmetry.space_group_name_H-M   'P 1'
#
loop_
_entity.id
_entity.type
_entity.pdbx_description
1 polymer ?
#
loop_
_entity_poly.entity_id
_entity_poly.type
_entity_poly.pdbx_seq_one_letter_code
_entity_poly.pdbx_strand_id
1 'polypeptide(L)'
;MLGAALTVNALTYLNFNPTYGFLKLKQAAVAAGLYLPFYYCHVLVGGLILLAGFIQVSTWFRNRWMSIHRKIGYFYVFGVLFFAAPGGLVMSFFVDRGWAVLISFLLQSGLWFYFTTVAILKIKKGDIAAHEQWVWRSFSLTLAAITLRLYIFFSSYYFDLSQPIAYAIIAWASWLPNFLFVEWLVANKRL
;
A
#
# COMPACT_ATOMS: atom_id res chain seq x y z
N MET A 1 16.24 -3.33 -1.49
CA MET A 1 16.73 -1.96 -1.66
C MET A 1 15.60 -0.96 -1.97
N LEU A 2 14.74 -1.18 -2.99
CA LEU A 2 13.65 -0.23 -3.35
C LEU A 2 12.67 0.08 -2.20
N GLY A 3 12.23 -0.92 -1.45
CA GLY A 3 11.33 -0.70 -0.30
C GLY A 3 11.94 0.24 0.75
N ALA A 4 13.22 0.05 1.09
CA ALA A 4 13.93 0.91 2.02
C ALA A 4 14.06 2.35 1.47
N ALA A 5 14.40 2.51 0.19
CA ALA A 5 14.46 3.83 -0.44
C ALA A 5 13.12 4.56 -0.40
N LEU A 6 12.00 3.84 -0.64
CA LEU A 6 10.66 4.42 -0.54
C LEU A 6 10.29 4.79 0.90
N THR A 7 10.69 3.99 1.87
CA THR A 7 10.49 4.33 3.29
C THR A 7 11.27 5.57 3.66
N VAL A 8 12.54 5.67 3.27
CA VAL A 8 13.35 6.89 3.49
C VAL A 8 12.68 8.10 2.84
N ASN A 9 12.20 7.96 1.59
CA ASN A 9 11.47 9.04 0.92
C ASN A 9 10.18 9.41 1.67
N ALA A 10 9.43 8.44 2.19
CA ALA A 10 8.25 8.72 3.00
C ALA A 10 8.61 9.49 4.28
N LEU A 11 9.71 9.15 4.94
CA LEU A 11 10.15 9.83 6.16
C LEU A 11 10.60 11.29 5.91
N THR A 12 10.94 11.67 4.68
CA THR A 12 11.23 13.10 4.39
C THR A 12 10.03 14.00 4.61
N TYR A 13 8.81 13.44 4.59
CA TYR A 13 7.57 14.18 4.89
C TYR A 13 7.36 14.46 6.40
N LEU A 14 8.24 14.01 7.28
CA LEU A 14 8.27 14.44 8.69
C LEU A 14 8.61 15.93 8.87
N ASN A 15 9.02 16.61 7.81
CA ASN A 15 9.14 18.07 7.81
C ASN A 15 7.78 18.79 7.89
N PHE A 16 6.66 18.06 7.66
CA PHE A 16 5.28 18.57 7.68
C PHE A 16 5.04 19.82 6.79
N ASN A 17 5.86 20.00 5.75
CA ASN A 17 5.73 21.11 4.84
C ASN A 17 4.66 20.81 3.76
N PRO A 18 3.52 21.55 3.72
CA PRO A 18 2.44 21.29 2.78
C PRO A 18 2.77 21.62 1.32
N THR A 19 3.92 22.24 1.07
CA THR A 19 4.42 22.55 -0.27
C THR A 19 5.62 21.69 -0.69
N TYR A 20 5.93 20.61 0.08
CA TYR A 20 7.07 19.75 -0.19
C TYR A 20 6.71 18.57 -1.09
N GLY A 21 7.64 18.20 -1.97
CA GLY A 21 7.57 16.96 -2.77
C GLY A 21 6.29 16.83 -3.59
N PHE A 22 5.60 15.70 -3.46
CA PHE A 22 4.33 15.43 -4.16
C PHE A 22 3.22 16.41 -3.80
N LEU A 23 3.22 16.97 -2.59
CA LEU A 23 2.20 17.93 -2.16
C LEU A 23 2.19 19.21 -2.98
N LYS A 24 3.33 19.59 -3.61
CA LYS A 24 3.37 20.72 -4.57
C LYS A 24 2.35 20.59 -5.69
N LEU A 25 2.09 19.36 -6.13
CA LEU A 25 1.16 19.05 -7.22
C LEU A 25 -0.30 18.95 -6.76
N LYS A 26 -0.56 19.03 -5.45
CA LYS A 26 -1.87 18.77 -4.82
C LYS A 26 -2.38 19.95 -3.99
N GLN A 27 -1.98 21.17 -4.32
CA GLN A 27 -2.31 22.34 -3.51
C GLN A 27 -3.83 22.58 -3.37
N ALA A 28 -4.64 22.29 -4.40
CA ALA A 28 -6.10 22.37 -4.30
C ALA A 28 -6.66 21.37 -3.25
N ALA A 29 -6.12 20.15 -3.22
CA ALA A 29 -6.50 19.16 -2.23
C ALA A 29 -6.01 19.55 -0.82
N VAL A 30 -4.80 20.09 -0.71
CA VAL A 30 -4.24 20.62 0.55
C VAL A 30 -5.11 21.73 1.11
N ALA A 31 -5.58 22.67 0.27
CA ALA A 31 -6.46 23.78 0.66
C ALA A 31 -7.82 23.31 1.18
N ALA A 32 -8.28 22.11 0.78
CA ALA A 32 -9.52 21.51 1.31
C ALA A 32 -9.43 21.04 2.78
N GLY A 33 -8.23 21.08 3.37
CA GLY A 33 -7.97 20.79 4.80
C GLY A 33 -7.98 19.31 5.16
N LEU A 34 -8.93 18.53 4.66
CA LEU A 34 -9.06 17.10 4.99
C LEU A 34 -7.95 16.24 4.39
N TYR A 35 -7.42 16.58 3.22
CA TYR A 35 -6.44 15.80 2.49
C TYR A 35 -5.12 15.60 3.27
N LEU A 36 -4.61 16.67 3.86
CA LEU A 36 -3.26 16.71 4.43
C LEU A 36 -3.04 15.75 5.61
N PRO A 37 -3.94 15.67 6.63
CA PRO A 37 -3.79 14.69 7.71
C PRO A 37 -3.79 13.24 7.20
N PHE A 38 -4.70 12.92 6.28
CA PHE A 38 -4.79 11.57 5.71
C PHE A 38 -3.60 11.24 4.80
N TYR A 39 -3.06 12.22 4.09
CA TYR A 39 -1.82 12.06 3.33
C TYR A 39 -0.65 11.67 4.24
N TYR A 40 -0.43 12.38 5.33
CA TYR A 40 0.66 12.06 6.27
C TYR A 40 0.44 10.69 6.93
N CYS A 41 -0.77 10.37 7.36
CA CYS A 41 -1.10 9.05 7.88
C CYS A 41 -0.78 7.95 6.87
N HIS A 42 -1.21 8.12 5.62
CA HIS A 42 -0.98 7.13 4.56
C HIS A 42 0.50 6.99 4.21
N VAL A 43 1.19 8.10 3.98
CA VAL A 43 2.57 8.08 3.46
C VAL A 43 3.57 7.66 4.53
N LEU A 44 3.53 8.25 5.72
CA LEU A 44 4.49 7.97 6.78
C LEU A 44 4.33 6.55 7.32
N VAL A 45 3.09 6.19 7.69
CA VAL A 45 2.82 4.85 8.21
C VAL A 45 2.95 3.81 7.11
N GLY A 46 2.49 4.10 5.89
CA GLY A 46 2.62 3.22 4.72
C GLY A 46 4.07 2.86 4.38
N GLY A 47 4.99 3.82 4.49
CA GLY A 47 6.43 3.58 4.33
C GLY A 47 6.97 2.57 5.35
N LEU A 48 6.59 2.68 6.61
CA LEU A 48 7.00 1.75 7.67
C LEU A 48 6.34 0.37 7.50
N ILE A 49 5.05 0.35 7.13
CA ILE A 49 4.29 -0.87 6.85
C ILE A 49 4.90 -1.65 5.69
N LEU A 50 5.43 -0.99 4.67
CA LEU A 50 6.09 -1.66 3.56
C LEU A 50 7.27 -2.52 4.05
N LEU A 51 8.12 -1.99 4.94
CA LEU A 51 9.21 -2.76 5.55
C LEU A 51 8.69 -3.88 6.46
N ALA A 52 7.70 -3.57 7.29
CA ALA A 52 7.07 -4.57 8.15
C ALA A 52 6.47 -5.73 7.35
N GLY A 53 5.87 -5.44 6.19
CA GLY A 53 5.30 -6.43 5.29
C GLY A 53 6.32 -7.43 4.76
N PHE A 54 7.51 -6.99 4.35
CA PHE A 54 8.60 -7.90 3.95
C PHE A 54 8.99 -8.85 5.09
N ILE A 55 8.98 -8.36 6.33
CA ILE A 55 9.26 -9.19 7.51
C ILE A 55 8.14 -10.20 7.74
N GLN A 56 6.87 -9.77 7.54
CA GLN A 56 5.70 -10.63 7.78
C GLN A 56 5.62 -11.81 6.82
N VAL A 57 6.02 -11.66 5.57
CA VAL A 57 6.00 -12.75 4.58
C VAL A 57 7.27 -13.62 4.60
N SER A 58 8.28 -13.26 5.41
CA SER A 58 9.54 -13.99 5.51
C SER A 58 9.42 -15.18 6.46
N THR A 59 9.41 -16.39 5.90
CA THR A 59 9.42 -17.65 6.67
C THR A 59 10.68 -17.79 7.51
N TRP A 60 11.84 -17.36 6.98
CA TRP A 60 13.10 -17.37 7.71
C TRP A 60 13.03 -16.50 8.97
N PHE A 61 12.51 -15.28 8.85
CA PHE A 61 12.37 -14.36 9.98
C PHE A 61 11.39 -14.90 11.01
N ARG A 62 10.23 -15.39 10.57
CA ARG A 62 9.21 -16.01 11.43
C ARG A 62 9.80 -17.15 12.25
N ASN A 63 10.52 -18.07 11.60
CA ASN A 63 11.08 -19.25 12.27
C ASN A 63 12.19 -18.91 13.26
N ARG A 64 12.95 -17.83 13.00
CA ARG A 64 14.08 -17.42 13.86
C ARG A 64 13.67 -16.53 15.02
N TRP A 65 12.68 -15.64 14.81
CA TRP A 65 12.28 -14.62 15.79
C TRP A 65 10.76 -14.46 15.91
N MET A 66 10.06 -15.54 16.27
CA MET A 66 8.61 -15.58 16.36
C MET A 66 8.01 -14.45 17.23
N SER A 67 8.64 -14.13 18.38
CA SER A 67 8.16 -13.06 19.27
C SER A 67 8.20 -11.69 18.59
N ILE A 68 9.28 -11.41 17.85
CA ILE A 68 9.44 -10.14 17.12
C ILE A 68 8.49 -10.12 15.91
N HIS A 69 8.36 -11.24 15.18
CA HIS A 69 7.41 -11.39 14.10
C HIS A 69 5.97 -11.02 14.53
N ARG A 70 5.53 -11.51 15.69
CA ARG A 70 4.21 -11.18 16.24
C ARG A 70 4.06 -9.67 16.54
N LYS A 71 5.06 -9.04 17.15
CA LYS A 71 5.02 -7.60 17.46
C LYS A 71 4.96 -6.75 16.19
N ILE A 72 5.80 -7.07 15.20
CA ILE A 72 5.78 -6.40 13.89
C ILE A 72 4.47 -6.68 13.14
N GLY A 73 3.89 -7.89 13.29
CA GLY A 73 2.59 -8.24 12.73
C GLY A 73 1.45 -7.38 13.30
N TYR A 74 1.41 -7.17 14.60
CA TYR A 74 0.46 -6.25 15.21
C TYR A 74 0.67 -4.80 14.73
N PHE A 75 1.92 -4.35 14.61
CA PHE A 75 2.22 -3.03 14.04
C PHE A 75 1.73 -2.91 12.60
N TYR A 76 1.98 -3.94 11.76
CA TYR A 76 1.50 -4.00 10.38
C TYR A 76 -0.03 -3.90 10.32
N VAL A 77 -0.73 -4.76 11.05
CA VAL A 77 -2.21 -4.79 11.07
C VAL A 77 -2.78 -3.45 11.55
N PHE A 78 -2.29 -2.94 12.68
CA PHE A 78 -2.76 -1.67 13.24
C PHE A 78 -2.48 -0.50 12.27
N GLY A 79 -1.29 -0.43 11.72
CA GLY A 79 -0.92 0.61 10.77
C GLY A 79 -1.74 0.57 9.49
N VAL A 80 -2.04 -0.63 8.93
CA VAL A 80 -2.92 -0.74 7.76
C VAL A 80 -4.33 -0.31 8.09
N LEU A 81 -4.94 -0.87 9.15
CA LEU A 81 -6.36 -0.70 9.43
C LEU A 81 -6.73 0.71 9.88
N PHE A 82 -5.87 1.38 10.65
CA PHE A 82 -6.19 2.67 11.26
C PHE A 82 -5.57 3.87 10.56
N PHE A 83 -4.53 3.67 9.75
CA PHE A 83 -3.81 4.79 9.12
C PHE A 83 -3.69 4.66 7.61
N ALA A 84 -3.04 3.60 7.12
CA ALA A 84 -2.64 3.56 5.72
C ALA A 84 -3.82 3.30 4.77
N ALA A 85 -4.68 2.34 5.04
CA ALA A 85 -5.84 2.05 4.19
C ALA A 85 -6.91 3.14 4.28
N PRO A 86 -7.32 3.64 5.47
CA PRO A 86 -8.23 4.78 5.57
C PRO A 86 -7.63 6.05 4.93
N GLY A 87 -6.35 6.30 5.13
CA GLY A 87 -5.65 7.43 4.49
C GLY A 87 -5.71 7.34 2.97
N GLY A 88 -5.39 6.18 2.40
CA GLY A 88 -5.48 5.92 0.97
C GLY A 88 -6.90 6.08 0.43
N LEU A 89 -7.90 5.60 1.18
CA LEU A 89 -9.31 5.72 0.81
C LEU A 89 -9.75 7.18 0.73
N VAL A 90 -9.44 7.99 1.74
CA VAL A 90 -9.76 9.43 1.73
C VAL A 90 -9.02 10.14 0.61
N MET A 91 -7.72 9.87 0.42
CA MET A 91 -6.92 10.47 -0.65
C MET A 91 -7.48 10.15 -2.04
N SER A 92 -8.14 9.00 -2.23
CA SER A 92 -8.71 8.61 -3.51
C SER A 92 -9.77 9.60 -4.00
N PHE A 93 -10.53 10.21 -3.10
CA PHE A 93 -11.55 11.21 -3.46
C PHE A 93 -10.95 12.54 -3.97
N PHE A 94 -9.66 12.78 -3.74
CA PHE A 94 -8.93 13.95 -4.22
C PHE A 94 -8.14 13.67 -5.51
N VAL A 95 -8.45 12.56 -6.19
CA VAL A 95 -7.83 12.22 -7.48
C VAL A 95 -8.56 12.98 -8.58
N ASP A 96 -7.80 13.79 -9.32
CA ASP A 96 -8.23 14.63 -10.45
C ASP A 96 -7.87 14.01 -11.82
N ARG A 97 -7.81 12.66 -11.89
CA ARG A 97 -7.38 11.88 -13.06
C ARG A 97 -8.49 10.99 -13.64
N GLY A 98 -9.75 11.28 -13.30
CA GLY A 98 -10.93 10.57 -13.80
C GLY A 98 -11.37 9.36 -12.97
N TRP A 99 -12.56 8.88 -13.30
CA TRP A 99 -13.27 7.82 -12.54
C TRP A 99 -12.51 6.49 -12.48
N ALA A 100 -11.81 6.13 -13.57
CA ALA A 100 -11.07 4.87 -13.61
C ALA A 100 -9.95 4.81 -12.56
N VAL A 101 -9.28 5.94 -12.33
CA VAL A 101 -8.23 6.06 -11.29
C VAL A 101 -8.85 6.08 -9.90
N LEU A 102 -9.93 6.84 -9.71
CA LEU A 102 -10.68 6.87 -8.45
C LEU A 102 -11.11 5.47 -8.04
N ILE A 103 -11.79 4.72 -8.93
CA ILE A 103 -12.26 3.36 -8.65
C ILE A 103 -11.09 2.43 -8.32
N SER A 104 -9.98 2.51 -9.08
CA SER A 104 -8.79 1.70 -8.81
C SER A 104 -8.28 1.89 -7.37
N PHE A 105 -8.09 3.12 -6.93
CA PHE A 105 -7.55 3.39 -5.59
C PHE A 105 -8.57 3.13 -4.46
N LEU A 106 -9.86 3.34 -4.71
CA LEU A 106 -10.91 2.96 -3.76
C LEU A 106 -10.94 1.44 -3.55
N LEU A 107 -10.91 0.66 -4.64
CA LEU A 107 -10.88 -0.79 -4.57
C LEU A 107 -9.60 -1.28 -3.88
N GLN A 108 -8.43 -0.75 -4.26
CA GLN A 108 -7.17 -1.11 -3.64
C GLN A 108 -7.19 -0.87 -2.12
N SER A 109 -7.62 0.31 -1.69
CA SER A 109 -7.67 0.67 -0.27
C SER A 109 -8.69 -0.18 0.50
N GLY A 110 -9.88 -0.41 -0.07
CA GLY A 110 -10.92 -1.25 0.51
C GLY A 110 -10.51 -2.72 0.63
N LEU A 111 -9.91 -3.28 -0.43
CA LEU A 111 -9.39 -4.64 -0.42
C LEU A 111 -8.23 -4.79 0.56
N TRP A 112 -7.36 -3.79 0.67
CA TRP A 112 -6.25 -3.81 1.62
C TRP A 112 -6.74 -3.87 3.06
N PHE A 113 -7.72 -3.05 3.40
CA PHE A 113 -8.39 -3.09 4.69
C PHE A 113 -9.04 -4.47 4.94
N TYR A 114 -9.79 -4.97 3.98
CA TYR A 114 -10.49 -6.26 4.06
C TYR A 114 -9.52 -7.43 4.26
N PHE A 115 -8.51 -7.55 3.41
CA PHE A 115 -7.55 -8.66 3.48
C PHE A 115 -6.77 -8.67 4.80
N THR A 116 -6.38 -7.49 5.29
CA THR A 116 -5.70 -7.36 6.58
C THR A 116 -6.61 -7.74 7.73
N THR A 117 -7.89 -7.36 7.68
CA THR A 117 -8.89 -7.76 8.67
C THR A 117 -9.07 -9.26 8.70
N VAL A 118 -9.23 -9.89 7.53
CA VAL A 118 -9.39 -11.35 7.47
C VAL A 118 -8.13 -12.06 7.97
N ALA A 119 -6.94 -11.59 7.62
CA ALA A 119 -5.68 -12.16 8.10
C ALA A 119 -5.61 -12.23 9.63
N ILE A 120 -5.95 -11.13 10.33
CA ILE A 120 -5.94 -11.12 11.81
C ILE A 120 -7.06 -11.99 12.40
N LEU A 121 -8.21 -12.08 11.76
CA LEU A 121 -9.30 -12.94 12.22
C LEU A 121 -8.93 -14.42 12.08
N LYS A 122 -8.23 -14.80 11.01
CA LYS A 122 -7.79 -16.18 10.78
C LYS A 122 -6.76 -16.63 11.82
N ILE A 123 -5.76 -15.81 12.13
CA ILE A 123 -4.78 -16.20 13.16
C ILE A 123 -5.41 -16.27 14.57
N LYS A 124 -6.38 -15.39 14.88
CA LYS A 124 -7.12 -15.46 16.15
C LYS A 124 -7.93 -16.76 16.30
N LYS A 125 -8.35 -17.37 15.19
CA LYS A 125 -9.04 -18.66 15.15
C LYS A 125 -8.07 -19.85 15.11
N GLY A 126 -6.76 -19.64 15.11
CA GLY A 126 -5.75 -20.69 15.00
C GLY A 126 -5.54 -21.24 13.58
N ASP A 127 -6.17 -20.67 12.57
CA ASP A 127 -6.06 -21.06 11.16
C ASP A 127 -4.82 -20.42 10.54
N ILE A 128 -3.65 -21.02 10.81
CA ILE A 128 -2.34 -20.48 10.40
C ILE A 128 -2.20 -20.47 8.88
N ALA A 129 -2.64 -21.53 8.19
CA ALA A 129 -2.53 -21.60 6.74
C ALA A 129 -3.35 -20.52 6.04
N ALA A 130 -4.61 -20.34 6.42
CA ALA A 130 -5.41 -19.26 5.87
C ALA A 130 -4.87 -17.88 6.27
N HIS A 131 -4.36 -17.71 7.51
CA HIS A 131 -3.71 -16.46 7.91
C HIS A 131 -2.56 -16.10 6.96
N GLU A 132 -1.68 -17.03 6.66
CA GLU A 132 -0.54 -16.82 5.75
C GLU A 132 -1.01 -16.38 4.37
N GLN A 133 -2.00 -17.05 3.79
CA GLN A 133 -2.58 -16.68 2.49
C GLN A 133 -3.18 -15.26 2.50
N TRP A 134 -3.89 -14.88 3.57
CA TRP A 134 -4.47 -13.54 3.68
C TRP A 134 -3.43 -12.45 3.95
N VAL A 135 -2.34 -12.76 4.63
CA VAL A 135 -1.18 -11.85 4.78
C VAL A 135 -0.54 -11.59 3.42
N TRP A 136 -0.35 -12.61 2.59
CA TRP A 136 0.18 -12.44 1.23
C TRP A 136 -0.71 -11.56 0.35
N ARG A 137 -2.05 -11.74 0.42
CA ARG A 137 -3.02 -10.86 -0.26
C ARG A 137 -2.88 -9.40 0.20
N SER A 138 -2.84 -9.17 1.50
CA SER A 138 -2.63 -7.83 2.05
C SER A 138 -1.29 -7.23 1.60
N PHE A 139 -0.22 -8.02 1.66
CA PHE A 139 1.11 -7.55 1.28
C PHE A 139 1.25 -7.28 -0.23
N SER A 140 0.57 -8.02 -1.09
CA SER A 140 0.53 -7.75 -2.53
C SER A 140 0.03 -6.33 -2.85
N LEU A 141 -0.95 -5.87 -2.08
CA LEU A 141 -1.47 -4.49 -2.20
C LEU A 141 -0.50 -3.46 -1.60
N THR A 142 0.24 -3.82 -0.56
CA THR A 142 1.32 -2.99 -0.01
C THR A 142 2.44 -2.79 -1.04
N LEU A 143 2.76 -3.83 -1.82
CA LEU A 143 3.76 -3.75 -2.90
C LEU A 143 3.38 -2.76 -4.01
N ALA A 144 2.12 -2.41 -4.15
CA ALA A 144 1.67 -1.38 -5.08
C ALA A 144 2.40 -0.03 -4.87
N ALA A 145 2.86 0.24 -3.66
CA ALA A 145 3.68 1.42 -3.39
C ALA A 145 4.99 1.43 -4.20
N ILE A 146 5.58 0.26 -4.44
CA ILE A 146 6.79 0.11 -5.27
C ILE A 146 6.42 0.13 -6.75
N THR A 147 5.48 -0.74 -7.16
CA THR A 147 5.12 -0.92 -8.57
C THR A 147 4.55 0.35 -9.19
N LEU A 148 3.70 1.10 -8.46
CA LEU A 148 3.18 2.39 -8.92
C LEU A 148 4.32 3.37 -9.24
N ARG A 149 5.31 3.50 -8.35
CA ARG A 149 6.41 4.44 -8.56
C ARG A 149 7.34 4.01 -9.68
N LEU A 150 7.60 2.70 -9.81
CA LEU A 150 8.36 2.18 -10.94
C LEU A 150 7.64 2.46 -12.27
N TYR A 151 6.35 2.19 -12.34
CA TYR A 151 5.58 2.44 -13.56
C TYR A 151 5.51 3.93 -13.90
N ILE A 152 5.28 4.82 -12.93
CA ILE A 152 5.34 6.26 -13.15
C ILE A 152 6.73 6.66 -13.68
N PHE A 153 7.80 6.19 -13.04
CA PHE A 153 9.17 6.52 -13.44
C PHE A 153 9.45 6.09 -14.88
N PHE A 154 9.24 4.82 -15.23
CA PHE A 154 9.52 4.33 -16.58
C PHE A 154 8.56 4.92 -17.62
N SER A 155 7.27 5.03 -17.31
CA SER A 155 6.28 5.55 -18.24
C SER A 155 6.48 7.03 -18.55
N SER A 156 7.04 7.82 -17.63
CA SER A 156 7.31 9.25 -17.85
C SER A 156 8.29 9.52 -18.99
N TYR A 157 9.10 8.53 -19.41
CA TYR A 157 9.98 8.65 -20.54
C TYR A 157 9.31 8.37 -21.90
N TYR A 158 8.18 7.68 -21.91
CA TYR A 158 7.56 7.17 -23.13
C TYR A 158 6.15 7.72 -23.37
N PHE A 159 5.47 8.15 -22.30
CA PHE A 159 4.06 8.56 -22.34
C PHE A 159 3.85 9.89 -21.63
N ASP A 160 2.90 10.67 -22.17
CA ASP A 160 2.39 11.85 -21.46
C ASP A 160 1.42 11.37 -20.34
N LEU A 161 1.91 11.39 -19.12
CA LEU A 161 1.14 11.02 -17.92
C LEU A 161 0.07 12.05 -17.54
N SER A 162 -0.04 13.18 -18.23
CA SER A 162 -1.17 14.10 -18.09
C SER A 162 -2.45 13.48 -18.67
N GLN A 163 -2.32 12.57 -19.62
CA GLN A 163 -3.45 11.85 -20.22
C GLN A 163 -4.13 10.94 -19.20
N PRO A 164 -5.45 11.09 -18.97
CA PRO A 164 -6.18 10.29 -17.97
C PRO A 164 -6.08 8.79 -18.19
N ILE A 165 -6.09 8.33 -19.46
CA ILE A 165 -6.00 6.91 -19.82
C ILE A 165 -4.64 6.33 -19.43
N ALA A 166 -3.53 7.03 -19.72
CA ALA A 166 -2.18 6.56 -19.40
C ALA A 166 -2.02 6.37 -17.88
N TYR A 167 -2.48 7.34 -17.10
CA TYR A 167 -2.42 7.24 -15.65
C TYR A 167 -3.38 6.17 -15.09
N ALA A 168 -4.55 5.98 -15.70
CA ALA A 168 -5.49 4.91 -15.31
C ALA A 168 -4.86 3.52 -15.49
N ILE A 169 -4.21 3.26 -16.63
CA ILE A 169 -3.49 1.99 -16.85
C ILE A 169 -2.46 1.74 -15.75
N ILE A 170 -1.66 2.76 -15.41
CA ILE A 170 -0.66 2.66 -14.35
C ILE A 170 -1.30 2.40 -12.98
N ALA A 171 -2.40 3.09 -12.66
CA ALA A 171 -3.10 2.92 -11.39
C ALA A 171 -3.60 1.47 -11.22
N TRP A 172 -4.20 0.86 -12.24
CA TRP A 172 -4.63 -0.53 -12.20
C TRP A 172 -3.45 -1.51 -12.22
N ALA A 173 -2.46 -1.29 -13.08
CA ALA A 173 -1.28 -2.15 -13.19
C ALA A 173 -0.42 -2.14 -11.92
N SER A 174 -0.52 -1.11 -11.09
CA SER A 174 0.30 -1.01 -9.89
C SER A 174 -0.01 -2.07 -8.83
N TRP A 175 -1.24 -2.54 -8.73
CA TRP A 175 -1.65 -3.48 -7.68
C TRP A 175 -2.30 -4.77 -8.21
N LEU A 176 -3.03 -4.70 -9.32
CA LEU A 176 -3.79 -5.83 -9.83
C LEU A 176 -2.90 -7.03 -10.24
N PRO A 177 -1.79 -6.87 -10.98
CA PRO A 177 -0.88 -7.97 -11.27
C PRO A 177 -0.24 -8.57 -10.01
N ASN A 178 0.12 -7.75 -9.00
CA ASN A 178 0.65 -8.25 -7.75
C ASN A 178 -0.36 -9.15 -7.03
N PHE A 179 -1.62 -8.71 -6.99
CA PHE A 179 -2.71 -9.47 -6.38
C PHE A 179 -3.00 -10.75 -7.15
N LEU A 180 -3.13 -10.69 -8.47
CA LEU A 180 -3.38 -11.87 -9.31
C LEU A 180 -2.25 -12.90 -9.22
N PHE A 181 -1.00 -12.46 -9.09
CA PHE A 181 0.12 -13.36 -8.85
C PHE A 181 0.00 -14.11 -7.52
N VAL A 182 -0.41 -13.43 -6.46
CA VAL A 182 -0.66 -14.09 -5.16
C VAL A 182 -1.84 -15.07 -5.25
N GLU A 183 -2.93 -14.73 -5.93
CA GLU A 183 -4.05 -15.66 -6.15
C GLU A 183 -3.60 -16.91 -6.92
N TRP A 184 -2.74 -16.74 -7.92
CA TRP A 184 -2.16 -17.88 -8.65
C TRP A 184 -1.30 -18.76 -7.74
N LEU A 185 -0.50 -18.18 -6.84
CA LEU A 185 0.29 -18.94 -5.86
C LEU A 185 -0.62 -19.74 -4.90
N VAL A 186 -1.66 -19.11 -4.40
CA VAL A 186 -2.64 -19.76 -3.50
C VAL A 186 -3.38 -20.90 -4.21
N ALA A 187 -3.86 -20.66 -5.43
CA ALA A 187 -4.57 -21.67 -6.21
C ALA A 187 -3.71 -22.89 -6.53
N ASN A 188 -2.40 -22.71 -6.69
CA ASN A 188 -1.44 -23.78 -6.96
C ASN A 188 -0.82 -24.37 -5.68
N LYS A 189 -1.37 -24.08 -4.49
CA LYS A 189 -0.90 -24.59 -3.19
C LYS A 189 0.61 -24.30 -2.95
N ARG A 190 1.10 -23.16 -3.40
CA ARG A 190 2.47 -22.68 -3.21
C ARG A 190 2.61 -21.73 -2.01
N LEU A 191 1.48 -21.36 -1.41
CA LEU A 191 1.33 -20.61 -0.16
C LEU A 191 0.37 -21.32 0.77
#